data_92d348fb82f6cb94ca25c6e737ad04c5
#
_entry.id   92d348fb82f6cb94ca25c6e737ad04c5
#
_cell.length_a   1.000
_cell.length_b   1.000
_cell.length_c   1.000
_cell.angle_alpha   90.00
_cell.angle_beta   90.00
_cell.angle_gamma   90.00
#
_symmetry.space_group_name_H-M   'P 1'
#
loop_
_entity.id
_entity.type
_entity.pdbx_description
1 polymer ?
#
loop_
_entity_poly.entity_id
_entity_poly.type
_entity_poly.pdbx_seq_one_letter_code
_entity_poly.pdbx_strand_id
1 'polypeptide(L)'
;MPLIRDIHQRFWRLPQLPWLELRTTSESRQAYKRHSPPQLSLGAIIAGETRCISNGQEYLLRPGELILIPPQSPHSCNPLHERPRSYHMLYLDADWCLTQLPHLPADSRLHTTQPQLQNPQLFQLYQQIVTSITQQQTAGLPALIIHLLRALPLQSADAEPPCAISRQLVARLVSNLQKPPTLDTLAQEFALRKETLIRTFKQDTGLTPVSFTNMARIEYARHRLRAGDDIADVAYQTGFADQSHFHKTFVSYTAATPRQYAQNRSISDNK
;
A
#
# COMPACT_ATOMS: atom_id res chain seq x y z
N MET A 1 -3.67 24.15 0.42
CA MET A 1 -2.97 22.90 0.03
C MET A 1 -1.69 22.83 0.85
N PRO A 2 -1.45 21.81 1.67
CA PRO A 2 -0.17 21.67 2.36
C PRO A 2 0.94 21.55 1.32
N LEU A 3 1.99 22.34 1.50
CA LEU A 3 3.15 22.33 0.62
C LEU A 3 3.80 20.94 0.69
N ILE A 4 4.05 20.32 -0.45
CA ILE A 4 4.73 19.01 -0.63
C ILE A 4 6.13 18.96 0.07
N ARG A 5 6.56 20.04 0.69
CA ARG A 5 7.89 20.23 1.29
C ARG A 5 8.08 19.55 2.67
N ASP A 6 7.00 19.16 3.36
CA ASP A 6 7.06 18.63 4.74
C ASP A 6 6.87 17.10 4.79
N ILE A 7 7.35 16.40 3.78
CA ILE A 7 7.25 14.94 3.74
C ILE A 7 8.53 14.33 4.32
N HIS A 8 8.54 14.07 5.62
CA HIS A 8 9.62 13.40 6.32
C HIS A 8 9.41 11.89 6.30
N GLN A 9 9.76 11.27 5.17
CA GLN A 9 9.64 9.83 4.99
C GLN A 9 10.98 9.21 4.63
N ARG A 10 11.22 8.00 5.18
CA ARG A 10 12.33 7.14 4.79
C ARG A 10 11.79 5.76 4.46
N PHE A 11 12.37 5.15 3.43
CA PHE A 11 12.09 3.78 3.05
C PHE A 11 13.31 2.92 3.35
N TRP A 12 13.09 1.72 3.83
CA TRP A 12 14.12 0.77 4.16
C TRP A 12 13.82 -0.52 3.41
N ARG A 13 14.76 -0.93 2.58
CA ARG A 13 14.68 -2.15 1.77
C ARG A 13 16.00 -2.88 1.95
N LEU A 14 15.92 -4.17 2.18
CA LEU A 14 17.06 -5.03 2.39
C LEU A 14 17.17 -5.96 1.18
N PRO A 15 18.22 -5.91 0.36
CA PRO A 15 18.34 -6.74 -0.85
C PRO A 15 18.16 -8.24 -0.58
N GLN A 16 18.60 -8.72 0.59
CA GLN A 16 18.46 -10.10 1.05
C GLN A 16 17.04 -10.47 1.51
N LEU A 17 16.15 -9.48 1.69
CA LEU A 17 14.76 -9.67 2.11
C LEU A 17 13.82 -8.90 1.16
N PRO A 18 13.74 -9.29 -0.13
CA PRO A 18 12.99 -8.52 -1.16
C PRO A 18 11.48 -8.47 -0.91
N TRP A 19 10.97 -9.36 -0.08
CA TRP A 19 9.58 -9.43 0.34
C TRP A 19 9.20 -8.41 1.43
N LEU A 20 10.16 -7.60 1.91
CA LEU A 20 10.03 -6.66 3.00
C LEU A 20 10.31 -5.23 2.55
N GLU A 21 9.45 -4.29 2.92
CA GLU A 21 9.72 -2.85 2.90
C GLU A 21 9.24 -2.22 4.20
N LEU A 22 10.06 -1.41 4.84
CA LEU A 22 9.67 -0.56 5.95
C LEU A 22 9.63 0.90 5.48
N ARG A 23 8.60 1.63 5.88
CA ARG A 23 8.51 3.08 5.77
C ARG A 23 8.39 3.70 7.15
N THR A 24 9.23 4.67 7.44
CA THR A 24 9.13 5.53 8.63
C THR A 24 8.69 6.92 8.21
N THR A 25 7.75 7.50 8.95
CA THR A 25 7.18 8.83 8.67
C THR A 25 7.15 9.62 9.97
N SER A 26 7.68 10.86 9.95
CA SER A 26 7.70 11.75 11.11
C SER A 26 6.92 13.03 10.81
N GLU A 27 6.11 13.47 11.77
CA GLU A 27 5.38 14.74 11.79
C GLU A 27 4.61 15.09 10.50
N SER A 28 4.08 14.07 9.81
CA SER A 28 3.41 14.24 8.54
C SER A 28 1.96 14.66 8.69
N ARG A 29 1.56 15.66 7.91
CA ARG A 29 0.16 16.07 7.71
C ARG A 29 -0.41 15.54 6.39
N GLN A 30 0.36 14.76 5.66
CA GLN A 30 -0.04 14.28 4.34
C GLN A 30 -1.21 13.29 4.42
N ALA A 31 -2.27 13.59 3.68
CA ALA A 31 -3.40 12.70 3.49
C ALA A 31 -3.18 11.78 2.28
N TYR A 32 -3.77 10.60 2.34
CA TYR A 32 -3.74 9.59 1.29
C TYR A 32 -5.09 9.49 0.59
N LYS A 33 -5.06 9.31 -0.72
CA LYS A 33 -6.22 8.81 -1.45
C LYS A 33 -6.48 7.36 -1.08
N ARG A 34 -7.75 6.97 -1.13
CA ARG A 34 -8.16 5.56 -0.97
C ARG A 34 -7.43 4.72 -2.02
N HIS A 35 -6.77 3.68 -1.55
CA HIS A 35 -5.95 2.77 -2.35
C HIS A 35 -6.04 1.34 -1.79
N SER A 36 -5.54 0.39 -2.55
CA SER A 36 -5.66 -1.04 -2.25
C SER A 36 -4.39 -1.76 -2.72
N PRO A 37 -3.28 -1.63 -1.96
CA PRO A 37 -1.99 -2.22 -2.34
C PRO A 37 -2.04 -3.75 -2.30
N PRO A 38 -1.19 -4.44 -3.10
CA PRO A 38 -1.13 -5.90 -3.13
C PRO A 38 -0.42 -6.51 -1.91
N GLN A 39 0.33 -5.71 -1.14
CA GLN A 39 1.07 -6.20 0.04
C GLN A 39 0.18 -6.27 1.29
N LEU A 40 0.51 -7.19 2.20
CA LEU A 40 0.07 -7.10 3.58
C LEU A 40 0.73 -5.88 4.23
N SER A 41 -0.05 -5.01 4.84
CA SER A 41 0.45 -3.78 5.47
C SER A 41 0.15 -3.79 6.96
N LEU A 42 1.19 -3.56 7.77
CA LEU A 42 1.06 -3.40 9.22
C LEU A 42 1.63 -2.04 9.62
N GLY A 43 0.76 -1.17 10.14
CA GLY A 43 1.13 0.18 10.58
C GLY A 43 1.20 0.28 12.10
N ALA A 44 2.15 1.08 12.61
CA ALA A 44 2.26 1.43 14.02
C ALA A 44 2.18 2.95 14.19
N ILE A 45 1.30 3.44 15.03
CA ILE A 45 1.20 4.86 15.36
C ILE A 45 2.18 5.18 16.47
N ILE A 46 3.06 6.15 16.22
CA ILE A 46 4.13 6.56 17.14
C ILE A 46 3.76 7.87 17.86
N ALA A 47 3.17 8.82 17.14
CA ALA A 47 2.71 10.09 17.71
C ALA A 47 1.55 10.65 16.88
N GLY A 48 0.69 11.44 17.51
CA GLY A 48 -0.52 11.99 16.90
C GLY A 48 -1.61 10.94 16.71
N GLU A 49 -2.68 11.29 16.01
CA GLU A 49 -3.82 10.42 15.79
C GLU A 49 -4.06 10.23 14.29
N THR A 50 -4.53 9.04 13.94
CA THR A 50 -4.81 8.65 12.55
C THR A 50 -6.23 8.16 12.42
N ARG A 51 -6.98 8.77 11.51
CA ARG A 51 -8.26 8.26 11.06
C ARG A 51 -8.04 7.30 9.91
N CYS A 52 -8.27 6.02 10.15
CA CYS A 52 -8.20 4.98 9.12
C CYS A 52 -9.62 4.57 8.70
N ILE A 53 -9.88 4.54 7.39
CA ILE A 53 -11.10 3.98 6.82
C ILE A 53 -10.69 2.73 6.04
N SER A 54 -11.17 1.57 6.47
CA SER A 54 -10.91 0.28 5.83
C SER A 54 -12.21 -0.50 5.70
N ASN A 55 -12.50 -1.04 4.53
CA ASN A 55 -13.73 -1.81 4.24
C ASN A 55 -15.03 -1.10 4.67
N GLY A 56 -15.06 0.23 4.54
CA GLY A 56 -16.21 1.05 4.92
C GLY A 56 -16.36 1.35 6.41
N GLN A 57 -15.52 0.77 7.27
CA GLN A 57 -15.47 1.06 8.70
C GLN A 57 -14.39 2.09 9.03
N GLU A 58 -14.65 2.90 10.05
CA GLU A 58 -13.73 3.94 10.52
C GLU A 58 -13.07 3.50 11.83
N TYR A 59 -11.75 3.68 11.92
CA TYR A 59 -10.92 3.38 13.07
C TYR A 59 -10.15 4.64 13.47
N LEU A 60 -10.18 5.01 14.73
CA LEU A 60 -9.33 6.05 15.29
C LEU A 60 -8.13 5.38 15.96
N LEU A 61 -6.96 5.57 15.36
CA LEU A 61 -5.71 4.97 15.80
C LEU A 61 -4.91 5.98 16.61
N ARG A 62 -4.37 5.52 17.75
CA ARG A 62 -3.58 6.29 18.72
C ARG A 62 -2.16 5.73 18.88
N PRO A 63 -1.24 6.51 19.50
CA PRO A 63 0.10 6.00 19.81
C PRO A 63 0.05 4.69 20.59
N GLY A 64 0.88 3.72 20.20
CA GLY A 64 0.90 2.38 20.79
C GLY A 64 -0.04 1.37 20.11
N GLU A 65 -0.84 1.79 19.15
CA GLU A 65 -1.75 0.91 18.41
C GLU A 65 -1.19 0.52 17.04
N LEU A 66 -1.60 -0.66 16.57
CA LEU A 66 -1.29 -1.16 15.24
C LEU A 66 -2.54 -1.16 14.36
N ILE A 67 -2.32 -1.02 13.06
CA ILE A 67 -3.34 -1.23 12.02
C ILE A 67 -2.87 -2.32 11.06
N LEU A 68 -3.67 -3.38 10.95
CA LEU A 68 -3.46 -4.50 10.05
C LEU A 68 -4.36 -4.33 8.82
N ILE A 69 -3.75 -4.26 7.65
CA ILE A 69 -4.45 -4.06 6.38
C ILE A 69 -4.08 -5.23 5.45
N PRO A 70 -5.01 -6.15 5.21
CA PRO A 70 -4.78 -7.26 4.29
C PRO A 70 -4.50 -6.81 2.86
N PRO A 71 -3.85 -7.65 2.04
CA PRO A 71 -3.61 -7.37 0.63
C PRO A 71 -4.91 -7.02 -0.09
N GLN A 72 -4.83 -6.10 -1.05
CA GLN A 72 -5.95 -5.68 -1.89
C GLN A 72 -7.17 -5.13 -1.11
N SER A 73 -7.00 -4.75 0.16
CA SER A 73 -8.06 -4.13 0.98
C SER A 73 -8.09 -2.62 0.77
N PRO A 74 -9.21 -2.07 0.23
CA PRO A 74 -9.33 -0.63 -0.02
C PRO A 74 -9.37 0.17 1.28
N HIS A 75 -8.39 1.06 1.47
CA HIS A 75 -8.27 1.85 2.69
C HIS A 75 -7.69 3.25 2.45
N SER A 76 -7.83 4.10 3.46
CA SER A 76 -7.12 5.37 3.57
C SER A 76 -6.83 5.67 5.04
N CYS A 77 -5.59 6.10 5.34
CA CYS A 77 -5.17 6.45 6.70
C CYS A 77 -4.70 7.91 6.72
N ASN A 78 -5.49 8.79 7.30
CA ASN A 78 -5.30 10.23 7.24
C ASN A 78 -5.10 10.84 8.62
N PRO A 79 -4.34 11.95 8.74
CA PRO A 79 -4.20 12.67 9.99
C PRO A 79 -5.55 13.19 10.47
N LEU A 80 -5.81 13.07 11.77
CA LEU A 80 -7.02 13.62 12.37
C LEU A 80 -6.89 15.15 12.47
N HIS A 81 -7.90 15.89 12.02
CA HIS A 81 -7.94 17.36 12.03
C HIS A 81 -6.68 18.03 11.45
N GLU A 82 -6.08 17.41 10.41
CA GLU A 82 -4.85 17.91 9.78
C GLU A 82 -3.66 18.09 10.75
N ARG A 83 -3.71 17.48 11.93
CA ARG A 83 -2.61 17.51 12.90
C ARG A 83 -1.48 16.58 12.47
N PRO A 84 -0.21 16.94 12.73
CA PRO A 84 0.90 16.09 12.37
C PRO A 84 0.85 14.76 13.12
N ARG A 85 1.32 13.70 12.46
CA ARG A 85 1.44 12.37 13.05
C ARG A 85 2.73 11.70 12.63
N SER A 86 3.24 10.82 13.48
CA SER A 86 4.38 9.97 13.19
C SER A 86 3.93 8.51 13.23
N TYR A 87 4.36 7.72 12.24
CA TYR A 87 3.98 6.32 12.13
C TYR A 87 5.00 5.53 11.33
N HIS A 88 5.01 4.23 11.53
CA HIS A 88 5.78 3.28 10.74
C HIS A 88 4.82 2.37 9.96
N MET A 89 5.23 1.94 8.77
CA MET A 89 4.48 0.98 7.95
C MET A 89 5.41 -0.11 7.47
N LEU A 90 5.10 -1.34 7.84
CA LEU A 90 5.75 -2.54 7.35
C LEU A 90 4.89 -3.10 6.21
N TYR A 91 5.51 -3.34 5.07
CA TYR A 91 4.88 -3.96 3.91
C TYR A 91 5.53 -5.32 3.68
N LEU A 92 4.72 -6.36 3.62
CA LEU A 92 5.15 -7.73 3.39
C LEU A 92 4.51 -8.26 2.10
N ASP A 93 5.28 -8.95 1.30
CA ASP A 93 4.77 -9.65 0.13
C ASP A 93 3.70 -10.67 0.53
N ALA A 94 2.56 -10.67 -0.16
CA ALA A 94 1.42 -11.48 0.21
C ALA A 94 1.68 -13.00 0.03
N ASP A 95 2.35 -13.37 -1.06
CA ASP A 95 2.64 -14.77 -1.37
C ASP A 95 3.67 -15.31 -0.36
N TRP A 96 4.69 -14.49 -0.04
CA TRP A 96 5.62 -14.83 1.02
C TRP A 96 4.90 -15.03 2.38
N CYS A 97 3.97 -14.14 2.74
CA CYS A 97 3.20 -14.30 3.99
C CYS A 97 2.45 -15.63 4.04
N LEU A 98 1.80 -16.03 2.96
CA LEU A 98 1.09 -17.31 2.89
C LEU A 98 2.02 -18.50 3.10
N THR A 99 3.25 -18.47 2.57
CA THR A 99 4.23 -19.54 2.80
C THR A 99 4.63 -19.67 4.27
N GLN A 100 4.49 -18.61 5.08
CA GLN A 100 4.81 -18.61 6.51
C GLN A 100 3.62 -18.98 7.42
N LEU A 101 2.41 -19.10 6.84
CA LEU A 101 1.14 -19.40 7.54
C LEU A 101 0.57 -20.75 7.07
N PRO A 102 1.20 -21.88 7.41
CA PRO A 102 0.84 -23.21 6.89
C PRO A 102 -0.56 -23.68 7.30
N HIS A 103 -1.22 -23.01 8.23
CA HIS A 103 -2.61 -23.26 8.62
C HIS A 103 -3.63 -22.63 7.65
N LEU A 104 -3.18 -21.77 6.73
CA LEU A 104 -4.02 -21.19 5.69
C LEU A 104 -3.74 -21.86 4.35
N PRO A 105 -4.76 -22.07 3.48
CA PRO A 105 -4.55 -22.58 2.14
C PRO A 105 -3.61 -21.70 1.33
N ALA A 106 -2.75 -22.28 0.50
CA ALA A 106 -1.69 -21.55 -0.22
C ALA A 106 -2.22 -20.52 -1.24
N ASP A 107 -3.42 -20.75 -1.76
CA ASP A 107 -4.11 -19.87 -2.73
C ASP A 107 -5.17 -18.97 -2.07
N SER A 108 -5.21 -18.96 -0.73
CA SER A 108 -6.18 -18.15 0.02
C SER A 108 -5.86 -16.66 -0.03
N ARG A 109 -6.89 -15.84 0.21
CA ARG A 109 -6.70 -14.41 0.44
C ARG A 109 -6.59 -14.14 1.93
N LEU A 110 -5.56 -13.40 2.32
CA LEU A 110 -5.42 -12.95 3.70
C LEU A 110 -6.52 -11.96 4.06
N HIS A 111 -7.17 -12.18 5.18
CA HIS A 111 -8.23 -11.35 5.73
C HIS A 111 -8.05 -11.14 7.22
N THR A 112 -8.69 -10.12 7.77
CA THR A 112 -8.83 -9.91 9.22
C THR A 112 -10.16 -9.28 9.54
N THR A 113 -10.76 -9.71 10.65
CA THR A 113 -11.93 -9.07 11.27
C THR A 113 -11.53 -8.03 12.32
N GLN A 114 -10.24 -8.00 12.70
CA GLN A 114 -9.68 -7.09 13.70
C GLN A 114 -8.54 -6.26 13.11
N PRO A 115 -8.83 -5.23 12.29
CA PRO A 115 -7.78 -4.43 11.69
C PRO A 115 -7.06 -3.52 12.72
N GLN A 116 -7.73 -3.01 13.75
CA GLN A 116 -7.12 -2.24 14.83
C GLN A 116 -6.68 -3.17 15.96
N LEU A 117 -5.39 -3.11 16.32
CA LEU A 117 -4.80 -3.97 17.34
C LEU A 117 -4.29 -3.12 18.50
N GLN A 118 -4.86 -3.34 19.69
CA GLN A 118 -4.49 -2.72 20.97
C GLN A 118 -3.75 -3.76 21.82
N ASN A 119 -2.57 -4.20 21.38
CA ASN A 119 -1.79 -5.22 22.02
C ASN A 119 -0.35 -4.73 22.25
N PRO A 120 0.04 -4.42 23.52
CA PRO A 120 1.37 -3.90 23.83
C PRO A 120 2.52 -4.85 23.46
N GLN A 121 2.32 -6.17 23.58
CA GLN A 121 3.36 -7.14 23.23
C GLN A 121 3.60 -7.16 21.71
N LEU A 122 2.54 -7.14 20.89
CA LEU A 122 2.66 -7.03 19.44
C LEU A 122 3.30 -5.70 19.05
N PHE A 123 2.95 -4.61 19.71
CA PHE A 123 3.55 -3.31 19.46
C PHE A 123 5.04 -3.32 19.80
N GLN A 124 5.46 -3.89 20.92
CA GLN A 124 6.89 -4.03 21.29
C GLN A 124 7.66 -4.88 20.26
N LEU A 125 7.10 -6.02 19.84
CA LEU A 125 7.70 -6.88 18.82
C LEU A 125 7.85 -6.13 17.50
N TYR A 126 6.83 -5.36 17.09
CA TYR A 126 6.88 -4.50 15.93
C TYR A 126 8.01 -3.47 16.04
N GLN A 127 8.17 -2.81 17.19
CA GLN A 127 9.23 -1.84 17.42
C GLN A 127 10.63 -2.46 17.39
N GLN A 128 10.81 -3.69 17.89
CA GLN A 128 12.05 -4.44 17.74
C GLN A 128 12.40 -4.67 16.27
N ILE A 129 11.42 -5.07 15.45
CA ILE A 129 11.60 -5.26 14.00
C ILE A 129 12.01 -3.95 13.35
N VAL A 130 11.31 -2.83 13.63
CA VAL A 130 11.66 -1.51 13.12
C VAL A 130 13.08 -1.12 13.49
N THR A 131 13.48 -1.32 14.74
CA THR A 131 14.82 -1.03 15.23
C THR A 131 15.87 -1.87 14.50
N SER A 132 15.64 -3.17 14.37
CA SER A 132 16.54 -4.08 13.64
C SER A 132 16.74 -3.65 12.18
N ILE A 133 15.65 -3.28 11.50
CA ILE A 133 15.72 -2.79 10.10
C ILE A 133 16.50 -1.48 10.02
N THR A 134 16.19 -0.50 10.89
CA THR A 134 16.80 0.83 10.84
C THR A 134 18.25 0.83 11.28
N GLN A 135 18.66 -0.11 12.12
CA GLN A 135 20.04 -0.35 12.54
C GLN A 135 20.78 -1.37 11.66
N GLN A 136 20.09 -1.91 10.63
CA GLN A 136 20.67 -2.88 9.68
C GLN A 136 21.09 -4.20 10.34
N GLN A 137 20.50 -4.53 11.45
CA GLN A 137 20.69 -5.79 12.15
C GLN A 137 19.79 -6.86 11.53
N THR A 138 20.28 -7.54 10.50
CA THR A 138 19.47 -8.50 9.73
C THR A 138 19.48 -9.92 10.32
N ALA A 139 20.44 -10.22 11.21
CA ALA A 139 20.50 -11.50 11.88
C ALA A 139 19.25 -11.74 12.74
N GLY A 140 18.52 -12.83 12.47
CA GLY A 140 17.29 -13.17 13.17
C GLY A 140 16.05 -12.37 12.77
N LEU A 141 16.18 -11.32 11.93
CA LEU A 141 15.05 -10.49 11.50
C LEU A 141 13.93 -11.29 10.83
N PRO A 142 14.19 -12.26 9.91
CA PRO A 142 13.12 -13.10 9.37
C PRO A 142 12.33 -13.84 10.42
N ALA A 143 13.00 -14.40 11.43
CA ALA A 143 12.34 -15.11 12.52
C ALA A 143 11.43 -14.20 13.36
N LEU A 144 11.85 -12.96 13.65
CA LEU A 144 11.03 -11.97 14.35
C LEU A 144 9.80 -11.60 13.53
N ILE A 145 9.94 -11.41 12.22
CA ILE A 145 8.82 -11.08 11.33
C ILE A 145 7.85 -12.26 11.22
N ILE A 146 8.34 -13.49 11.10
CA ILE A 146 7.50 -14.70 11.10
C ILE A 146 6.75 -14.83 12.43
N HIS A 147 7.42 -14.58 13.55
CA HIS A 147 6.77 -14.59 14.87
C HIS A 147 5.66 -13.54 14.95
N LEU A 148 5.93 -12.31 14.53
CA LEU A 148 4.91 -11.26 14.44
C LEU A 148 3.75 -11.68 13.53
N LEU A 149 4.03 -12.15 12.32
CA LEU A 149 3.03 -12.54 11.33
C LEU A 149 2.08 -13.62 11.86
N ARG A 150 2.62 -14.64 12.56
CA ARG A 150 1.84 -15.74 13.16
C ARG A 150 1.00 -15.32 14.37
N ALA A 151 1.34 -14.20 15.00
CA ALA A 151 0.58 -13.64 16.11
C ALA A 151 -0.52 -12.66 15.65
N LEU A 152 -0.56 -12.29 14.35
CA LEU A 152 -1.61 -11.45 13.81
C LEU A 152 -2.92 -12.22 13.63
N PRO A 153 -4.09 -11.59 13.82
CA PRO A 153 -5.41 -12.21 13.61
C PRO A 153 -5.73 -12.34 12.11
N LEU A 154 -4.90 -13.06 11.38
CA LEU A 154 -5.06 -13.33 9.96
C LEU A 154 -5.86 -14.61 9.75
N GLN A 155 -6.75 -14.56 8.79
CA GLN A 155 -7.64 -15.66 8.40
C GLN A 155 -7.63 -15.80 6.87
N SER A 156 -8.04 -16.97 6.39
CA SER A 156 -8.42 -17.16 5.00
C SER A 156 -9.75 -16.46 4.75
N ALA A 157 -9.85 -15.65 3.72
CA ALA A 157 -11.14 -15.18 3.26
C ALA A 157 -11.70 -16.15 2.23
N ASP A 158 -12.88 -16.68 2.51
CA ASP A 158 -13.77 -17.26 1.50
C ASP A 158 -14.46 -16.11 0.72
N ALA A 159 -13.64 -15.18 0.21
CA ALA A 159 -14.20 -14.07 -0.54
C ALA A 159 -14.72 -14.59 -1.86
N GLU A 160 -16.03 -14.43 -2.11
CA GLU A 160 -16.56 -14.64 -3.45
C GLU A 160 -15.69 -13.85 -4.44
N PRO A 161 -15.22 -14.50 -5.51
CA PRO A 161 -14.40 -13.81 -6.49
C PRO A 161 -15.21 -12.64 -7.07
N PRO A 162 -14.56 -11.51 -7.39
CA PRO A 162 -15.25 -10.41 -8.08
C PRO A 162 -16.06 -10.94 -9.25
N CYS A 163 -17.21 -10.34 -9.55
CA CYS A 163 -18.05 -10.79 -10.65
C CYS A 163 -17.26 -10.85 -11.97
N ALA A 164 -17.72 -11.64 -12.92
CA ALA A 164 -17.02 -11.86 -14.19
C ALA A 164 -16.70 -10.53 -14.90
N ILE A 165 -17.63 -9.58 -14.87
CA ILE A 165 -17.46 -8.24 -15.45
C ILE A 165 -16.31 -7.50 -14.78
N SER A 166 -16.24 -7.46 -13.45
CA SER A 166 -15.18 -6.77 -12.73
C SER A 166 -13.80 -7.38 -12.98
N ARG A 167 -13.70 -8.72 -13.06
CA ARG A 167 -12.45 -9.41 -13.43
C ARG A 167 -11.97 -9.04 -14.83
N GLN A 168 -12.88 -9.03 -15.80
CA GLN A 168 -12.56 -8.61 -17.17
C GLN A 168 -12.18 -7.14 -17.24
N LEU A 169 -12.88 -6.25 -16.51
CA LEU A 169 -12.54 -4.83 -16.41
C LEU A 169 -11.15 -4.62 -15.84
N VAL A 170 -10.78 -5.33 -14.77
CA VAL A 170 -9.42 -5.29 -14.21
C VAL A 170 -8.41 -5.65 -15.29
N ALA A 171 -8.58 -6.77 -15.99
CA ALA A 171 -7.67 -7.19 -17.05
C ALA A 171 -7.54 -6.15 -18.16
N ARG A 172 -8.66 -5.54 -18.57
CA ARG A 172 -8.66 -4.48 -19.59
C ARG A 172 -7.97 -3.20 -19.13
N LEU A 173 -8.19 -2.77 -17.88
CA LEU A 173 -7.60 -1.55 -17.33
C LEU A 173 -6.08 -1.65 -17.16
N VAL A 174 -5.54 -2.85 -16.87
CA VAL A 174 -4.10 -3.05 -16.68
C VAL A 174 -3.37 -3.50 -17.96
N SER A 175 -4.09 -3.89 -19.02
CA SER A 175 -3.48 -4.40 -20.26
C SER A 175 -2.54 -3.39 -20.94
N ASN A 176 -2.82 -2.09 -20.79
CA ASN A 176 -1.96 -1.01 -21.25
C ASN A 176 -2.09 0.20 -20.32
N LEU A 177 -1.21 0.27 -19.32
CA LEU A 177 -1.21 1.36 -18.33
C LEU A 177 -0.86 2.72 -18.95
N GLN A 178 -0.10 2.75 -20.04
CA GLN A 178 0.23 3.98 -20.73
C GLN A 178 -1.00 4.59 -21.42
N LYS A 179 -1.83 3.75 -22.05
CA LYS A 179 -3.04 4.17 -22.77
C LYS A 179 -4.21 3.25 -22.43
N PRO A 180 -4.76 3.33 -21.20
CA PRO A 180 -5.88 2.49 -20.80
C PRO A 180 -7.14 2.84 -21.60
N PRO A 181 -8.07 1.89 -21.80
CA PRO A 181 -9.34 2.18 -22.45
C PRO A 181 -10.13 3.24 -21.69
N THR A 182 -10.86 4.09 -22.40
CA THR A 182 -11.76 5.08 -21.80
C THR A 182 -12.98 4.39 -21.17
N LEU A 183 -13.68 5.09 -20.27
CA LEU A 183 -14.96 4.59 -19.74
C LEU A 183 -16.01 4.42 -20.84
N ASP A 184 -15.99 5.25 -21.88
CA ASP A 184 -16.88 5.11 -23.04
C ASP A 184 -16.60 3.84 -23.84
N THR A 185 -15.32 3.56 -24.10
CA THR A 185 -14.89 2.34 -24.77
C THR A 185 -15.30 1.10 -23.97
N LEU A 186 -15.06 1.11 -22.65
CA LEU A 186 -15.45 0.00 -21.77
C LEU A 186 -16.97 -0.17 -21.71
N ALA A 187 -17.72 0.92 -21.62
CA ALA A 187 -19.18 0.88 -21.59
C ALA A 187 -19.77 0.24 -22.88
N GLN A 188 -19.18 0.57 -24.05
CA GLN A 188 -19.55 -0.07 -25.32
C GLN A 188 -19.14 -1.55 -25.36
N GLU A 189 -17.90 -1.88 -24.98
CA GLU A 189 -17.35 -3.24 -24.99
C GLU A 189 -18.17 -4.19 -24.12
N PHE A 190 -18.62 -3.73 -22.95
CA PHE A 190 -19.41 -4.52 -21.99
C PHE A 190 -20.92 -4.37 -22.17
N ALA A 191 -21.39 -3.60 -23.13
CA ALA A 191 -22.82 -3.28 -23.36
C ALA A 191 -23.52 -2.76 -22.08
N LEU A 192 -22.83 -1.92 -21.30
CA LEU A 192 -23.31 -1.36 -20.04
C LEU A 192 -23.32 0.17 -20.10
N ARG A 193 -24.21 0.80 -19.32
CA ARG A 193 -24.10 2.24 -19.04
C ARG A 193 -22.86 2.50 -18.18
N LYS A 194 -22.17 3.65 -18.38
CA LYS A 194 -20.98 4.03 -17.59
C LYS A 194 -21.22 3.99 -16.08
N GLU A 195 -22.37 4.50 -15.64
CA GLU A 195 -22.74 4.55 -14.24
C GLU A 195 -22.87 3.13 -13.64
N THR A 196 -23.44 2.20 -14.38
CA THR A 196 -23.57 0.79 -13.99
C THR A 196 -22.19 0.15 -13.91
N LEU A 197 -21.34 0.34 -14.90
CA LEU A 197 -19.97 -0.16 -14.93
C LEU A 197 -19.16 0.36 -13.72
N ILE A 198 -19.20 1.66 -13.46
CA ILE A 198 -18.49 2.28 -12.33
C ILE A 198 -19.02 1.72 -11.00
N ARG A 199 -20.35 1.60 -10.85
CA ARG A 199 -20.98 1.10 -9.62
C ARG A 199 -20.61 -0.35 -9.35
N THR A 200 -20.74 -1.23 -10.35
CA THR A 200 -20.40 -2.66 -10.23
C THR A 200 -18.93 -2.84 -9.88
N PHE A 201 -18.04 -2.18 -10.62
CA PHE A 201 -16.61 -2.24 -10.36
C PHE A 201 -16.24 -1.74 -8.96
N LYS A 202 -16.84 -0.61 -8.52
CA LYS A 202 -16.61 -0.06 -7.19
C LYS A 202 -17.15 -0.94 -6.07
N GLN A 203 -18.26 -1.63 -6.30
CA GLN A 203 -18.82 -2.59 -5.35
C GLN A 203 -17.86 -3.77 -5.12
N ASP A 204 -17.26 -4.30 -6.19
CA ASP A 204 -16.38 -5.46 -6.12
C ASP A 204 -14.95 -5.13 -5.68
N THR A 205 -14.41 -3.97 -6.12
CA THR A 205 -13.00 -3.61 -5.88
C THR A 205 -12.82 -2.52 -4.82
N GLY A 206 -13.91 -1.86 -4.39
CA GLY A 206 -13.88 -0.70 -3.51
C GLY A 206 -13.32 0.57 -4.13
N LEU A 207 -12.91 0.55 -5.40
CA LEU A 207 -12.32 1.66 -6.15
C LEU A 207 -13.11 1.94 -7.43
N THR A 208 -13.10 3.19 -7.92
CA THR A 208 -13.57 3.46 -9.27
C THR A 208 -12.55 2.96 -10.30
N PRO A 209 -12.94 2.68 -11.57
CA PRO A 209 -12.00 2.28 -12.63
C PRO A 209 -10.82 3.26 -12.77
N VAL A 210 -11.08 4.56 -12.73
CA VAL A 210 -10.03 5.60 -12.80
C VAL A 210 -9.08 5.55 -11.61
N SER A 211 -9.62 5.40 -10.38
CA SER A 211 -8.78 5.28 -9.18
C SER A 211 -7.95 4.01 -9.20
N PHE A 212 -8.52 2.91 -9.68
CA PHE A 212 -7.83 1.63 -9.86
C PHE A 212 -6.68 1.73 -10.87
N THR A 213 -6.93 2.33 -12.05
CA THR A 213 -5.89 2.56 -13.06
C THR A 213 -4.76 3.44 -12.53
N ASN A 214 -5.10 4.53 -11.82
CA ASN A 214 -4.07 5.38 -11.22
C ASN A 214 -3.25 4.62 -10.16
N MET A 215 -3.89 3.80 -9.34
CA MET A 215 -3.18 2.94 -8.38
C MET A 215 -2.24 1.96 -9.09
N ALA A 216 -2.72 1.26 -10.13
CA ALA A 216 -1.90 0.34 -10.92
C ALA A 216 -0.70 1.04 -11.58
N ARG A 217 -0.89 2.25 -12.12
CA ARG A 217 0.19 3.11 -12.64
C ARG A 217 1.23 3.43 -11.56
N ILE A 218 0.77 3.78 -10.36
CA ILE A 218 1.67 4.10 -9.24
C ILE A 218 2.42 2.86 -8.75
N GLU A 219 1.77 1.69 -8.68
CA GLU A 219 2.47 0.44 -8.33
C GLU A 219 3.52 0.06 -9.39
N TYR A 220 3.20 0.20 -10.67
CA TYR A 220 4.19 0.04 -11.75
C TYR A 220 5.35 1.03 -11.59
N ALA A 221 5.06 2.31 -11.34
CA ALA A 221 6.07 3.33 -11.11
C ALA A 221 6.96 3.00 -9.90
N ARG A 222 6.38 2.54 -8.79
CA ARG A 222 7.13 2.10 -7.62
C ARG A 222 8.12 0.98 -7.97
N HIS A 223 7.66 -0.01 -8.74
CA HIS A 223 8.51 -1.11 -9.18
C HIS A 223 9.70 -0.63 -10.03
N ARG A 224 9.44 0.25 -11.01
CA ARG A 224 10.47 0.79 -11.92
C ARG A 224 11.48 1.68 -11.16
N LEU A 225 10.98 2.56 -10.28
CA LEU A 225 11.84 3.42 -9.45
C LEU A 225 12.71 2.59 -8.48
N ARG A 226 12.22 1.45 -7.98
CA ARG A 226 13.04 0.51 -7.20
C ARG A 226 14.14 -0.13 -8.03
N ALA A 227 13.88 -0.39 -9.31
CA ALA A 227 14.86 -0.94 -10.25
C ALA A 227 15.93 0.09 -10.66
N GLY A 228 15.75 1.38 -10.25
CA GLY A 228 16.73 2.44 -10.55
C GLY A 228 16.43 3.22 -11.83
N ASP A 229 15.27 3.04 -12.42
CA ASP A 229 14.90 3.76 -13.64
C ASP A 229 14.75 5.26 -13.39
N ASP A 230 15.02 6.05 -14.44
CA ASP A 230 14.88 7.50 -14.39
C ASP A 230 13.41 7.94 -14.17
N ILE A 231 13.23 8.98 -13.35
CA ILE A 231 11.89 9.46 -12.97
C ILE A 231 11.10 9.98 -14.18
N ALA A 232 11.77 10.62 -15.14
CA ALA A 232 11.09 11.15 -16.33
C ALA A 232 10.62 10.02 -17.25
N ASP A 233 11.45 8.98 -17.41
CA ASP A 233 11.11 7.79 -18.20
C ASP A 233 9.95 7.03 -17.55
N VAL A 234 9.96 6.86 -16.22
CA VAL A 234 8.88 6.22 -15.48
C VAL A 234 7.58 7.02 -15.61
N ALA A 235 7.63 8.36 -15.51
CA ALA A 235 6.47 9.21 -15.70
C ALA A 235 5.85 9.01 -17.09
N TYR A 236 6.68 8.97 -18.12
CA TYR A 236 6.23 8.74 -19.51
C TYR A 236 5.61 7.34 -19.69
N GLN A 237 6.28 6.29 -19.20
CA GLN A 237 5.83 4.90 -19.32
C GLN A 237 4.51 4.64 -18.58
N THR A 238 4.22 5.40 -17.54
CA THR A 238 2.97 5.27 -16.77
C THR A 238 1.79 6.01 -17.40
N GLY A 239 1.98 6.73 -18.50
CA GLY A 239 0.89 7.38 -19.25
C GLY A 239 0.23 8.55 -18.54
N PHE A 240 0.95 9.23 -17.65
CA PHE A 240 0.49 10.53 -17.13
C PHE A 240 0.70 11.61 -18.17
N ALA A 241 -0.15 12.63 -18.17
CA ALA A 241 -0.12 13.71 -19.16
C ALA A 241 1.21 14.48 -19.13
N ASP A 242 1.79 14.66 -17.95
CA ASP A 242 3.05 15.34 -17.73
C ASP A 242 3.68 14.90 -16.39
N GLN A 243 4.94 15.30 -16.19
CA GLN A 243 5.70 14.97 -14.96
C GLN A 243 5.07 15.58 -13.71
N SER A 244 4.43 16.74 -13.79
CA SER A 244 3.76 17.38 -12.65
C SER A 244 2.52 16.60 -12.23
N HIS A 245 1.73 16.10 -13.20
CA HIS A 245 0.60 15.22 -12.92
C HIS A 245 1.04 13.90 -12.31
N PHE A 246 2.08 13.26 -12.87
CA PHE A 246 2.70 12.08 -12.28
C PHE A 246 3.10 12.33 -10.82
N HIS A 247 3.88 13.39 -10.57
CA HIS A 247 4.37 13.72 -9.23
C HIS A 247 3.24 13.92 -8.23
N LYS A 248 2.22 14.74 -8.56
CA LYS A 248 1.05 14.97 -7.69
C LYS A 248 0.29 13.69 -7.42
N THR A 249 0.10 12.85 -8.43
CA THR A 249 -0.60 11.57 -8.27
C THR A 249 0.23 10.61 -7.43
N PHE A 250 1.54 10.49 -7.70
CA PHE A 250 2.43 9.64 -6.91
C PHE A 250 2.38 10.01 -5.42
N VAL A 251 2.52 11.29 -5.08
CA VAL A 251 2.42 11.79 -3.70
C VAL A 251 1.06 11.47 -3.09
N SER A 252 -0.04 11.60 -3.86
CA SER A 252 -1.38 11.35 -3.32
C SER A 252 -1.66 9.88 -2.95
N TYR A 253 -0.92 8.93 -3.54
CA TYR A 253 -1.04 7.50 -3.25
C TYR A 253 0.04 6.97 -2.30
N THR A 254 1.24 7.57 -2.32
CA THR A 254 2.39 7.08 -1.55
C THR A 254 2.76 7.97 -0.38
N ALA A 255 2.26 9.22 -0.35
CA ALA A 255 2.70 10.33 0.51
C ALA A 255 4.21 10.60 0.47
N ALA A 256 4.89 10.14 -0.57
CA ALA A 256 6.30 10.42 -0.84
C ALA A 256 6.45 10.99 -2.26
N THR A 257 7.48 11.78 -2.48
CA THR A 257 7.81 12.17 -3.85
C THR A 257 8.46 11.00 -4.60
N PRO A 258 8.37 10.94 -5.95
CA PRO A 258 9.08 9.94 -6.73
C PRO A 258 10.58 9.90 -6.39
N ARG A 259 11.20 11.07 -6.20
CA ARG A 259 12.61 11.20 -5.85
C ARG A 259 12.92 10.60 -4.47
N GLN A 260 12.10 10.89 -3.45
CA GLN A 260 12.27 10.29 -2.11
C GLN A 260 12.11 8.77 -2.17
N TYR A 261 11.20 8.29 -3.02
CA TYR A 261 10.94 6.87 -3.17
C TYR A 261 12.08 6.15 -3.92
N ALA A 262 12.66 6.79 -4.96
CA ALA A 262 13.79 6.27 -5.72
C ALA A 262 15.10 6.32 -4.93
N GLN A 263 15.32 7.37 -4.12
CA GLN A 263 16.54 7.60 -3.32
C GLN A 263 16.68 6.65 -2.13
N ASN A 264 16.10 5.49 -2.20
CA ASN A 264 16.37 4.47 -1.21
C ASN A 264 17.86 4.11 -1.28
N ARG A 265 18.64 4.60 -0.33
CA ARG A 265 20.02 4.15 -0.15
C ARG A 265 19.96 2.66 0.19
N SER A 266 20.14 1.83 -0.82
CA SER A 266 20.71 0.52 -0.59
C SER A 266 22.11 0.80 -0.01
N ILE A 267 22.42 0.17 1.08
CA ILE A 267 23.55 0.48 2.00
C ILE A 267 24.92 0.14 1.37
N SER A 268 25.00 -0.13 0.08
CA SER A 268 26.24 -0.42 -0.63
C SER A 268 26.98 0.79 -1.22
N ASP A 269 26.42 2.01 -1.16
CA ASP A 269 26.99 3.17 -1.85
C ASP A 269 27.78 4.15 -0.96
N ASN A 270 28.21 3.73 0.24
CA ASN A 270 29.20 4.44 1.03
C ASN A 270 30.49 3.64 1.14
N LYS A 271 31.26 3.60 0.05
CA LYS A 271 32.71 3.43 0.08
C LYS A 271 33.39 4.56 -0.67
#